data_d36d789d9db4fc3ae7cedf2e48bfa251
#
_entry.id   d36d789d9db4fc3ae7cedf2e48bfa251
#
_cell.length_a   1.000
_cell.length_b   1.000
_cell.length_c   1.000
_cell.angle_alpha   90.00
_cell.angle_beta   90.00
_cell.angle_gamma   90.00
#
_symmetry.space_group_name_H-M   'P 1'
#
loop_
_entity.id
_entity.type
_entity.pdbx_description
1 polymer ?
#
loop_
_entity_poly.entity_id
_entity_poly.type
_entity_poly.pdbx_seq_one_letter_code
_entity_poly.pdbx_strand_id
1 'polypeptide(L)'
;NPPVSANSWVNAEALKVVPGRMVHSSCYLDVPPEWLGREFIAEADKLKATNERAYRHMYLGEITGTGGNVFGNLTLRKIQPEEIERMERFYCGLDFGFATDPDAFTRWAYDKKSRTLYALDEYYSPGNSIDRIASECVKRAGRDVVRCDSADPRMISELRRRSVNAVGVKKGPGSVEHGMRWLQDLGGIVIDAARTPNIAREFTRYEYQQDRHGNFIAEYPDKDNHSIDSARYALEAEIGAKQLGTMDRRGFGL
;
A
#
# COMPACT_ATOMS: atom_id res chain seq x y z
N ASN A 1 -18.42 -16.31 -4.65
CA ASN A 1 -17.16 -15.59 -4.79
C ASN A 1 -17.37 -14.11 -4.47
N PRO A 2 -16.38 -13.41 -3.88
CA PRO A 2 -16.47 -11.98 -3.69
C PRO A 2 -16.57 -11.27 -5.05
N PRO A 3 -17.11 -10.04 -5.10
CA PRO A 3 -17.05 -9.23 -6.31
C PRO A 3 -15.59 -9.04 -6.79
N VAL A 4 -15.37 -9.02 -8.11
CA VAL A 4 -14.03 -8.88 -8.71
C VAL A 4 -13.39 -7.56 -8.32
N SER A 5 -14.15 -6.46 -8.32
CA SER A 5 -13.64 -5.13 -7.99
C SER A 5 -13.42 -4.96 -6.49
N ALA A 6 -12.24 -4.50 -6.11
CA ALA A 6 -11.92 -4.10 -4.75
C ALA A 6 -12.81 -2.93 -4.26
N ASN A 7 -13.30 -2.11 -5.19
CA ASN A 7 -14.20 -0.98 -4.91
C ASN A 7 -15.65 -1.40 -4.64
N SER A 8 -16.00 -2.67 -4.81
CA SER A 8 -17.33 -3.17 -4.45
C SER A 8 -17.61 -2.93 -2.96
N TRP A 9 -18.84 -2.47 -2.66
CA TRP A 9 -19.27 -2.23 -1.28
C TRP A 9 -19.15 -3.48 -0.39
N VAL A 10 -19.34 -4.67 -0.94
CA VAL A 10 -19.19 -5.95 -0.22
C VAL A 10 -17.74 -6.15 0.24
N ASN A 11 -16.79 -5.97 -0.67
CA ASN A 11 -15.36 -6.08 -0.36
C ASN A 11 -14.91 -4.99 0.61
N ALA A 12 -15.44 -3.77 0.44
CA ALA A 12 -15.21 -2.66 1.36
C ALA A 12 -15.72 -2.96 2.77
N GLU A 13 -16.89 -3.58 2.87
CA GLU A 13 -17.47 -3.95 4.15
C GLU A 13 -16.70 -5.07 4.83
N ALA A 14 -16.22 -6.05 4.07
CA ALA A 14 -15.40 -7.15 4.59
C ALA A 14 -14.07 -6.69 5.22
N LEU A 15 -13.49 -5.59 4.73
CA LEU A 15 -12.25 -5.01 5.28
C LEU A 15 -12.46 -4.21 6.58
N LYS A 16 -13.70 -3.84 6.93
CA LYS A 16 -13.95 -3.08 8.15
C LYS A 16 -13.83 -3.97 9.38
N VAL A 17 -13.02 -3.54 10.33
CA VAL A 17 -12.95 -4.16 11.66
C VAL A 17 -14.12 -3.66 12.51
N VAL A 18 -15.08 -4.55 12.78
CA VAL A 18 -16.26 -4.25 13.61
C VAL A 18 -16.27 -5.20 14.82
N PRO A 19 -16.35 -4.67 16.05
CA PRO A 19 -16.44 -5.51 17.24
C PRO A 19 -17.60 -6.52 17.15
N GLY A 20 -17.34 -7.77 17.48
CA GLY A 20 -18.33 -8.85 17.42
C GLY A 20 -18.62 -9.39 16.02
N ARG A 21 -17.94 -8.90 14.97
CA ARG A 21 -18.05 -9.43 13.61
C ARG A 21 -16.81 -10.23 13.24
N MET A 22 -17.03 -11.42 12.69
CA MET A 22 -15.98 -12.24 12.08
C MET A 22 -16.21 -12.32 10.56
N VAL A 23 -15.16 -12.06 9.80
CA VAL A 23 -15.13 -12.34 8.35
C VAL A 23 -14.34 -13.62 8.15
N HIS A 24 -15.01 -14.64 7.63
CA HIS A 24 -14.40 -15.93 7.31
C HIS A 24 -14.15 -16.02 5.81
N SER A 25 -12.97 -16.47 5.43
CA SER A 25 -12.61 -16.78 4.04
C SER A 25 -12.29 -18.27 3.94
N SER A 26 -12.83 -18.93 2.95
CA SER A 26 -12.54 -20.34 2.65
C SER A 26 -12.53 -20.56 1.15
N CYS A 27 -11.80 -21.57 0.71
CA CYS A 27 -11.73 -21.98 -0.68
C CYS A 27 -11.80 -23.52 -0.80
N TYR A 28 -11.80 -24.04 -2.02
CA TYR A 28 -11.91 -25.48 -2.24
C TYR A 28 -10.71 -26.27 -1.72
N LEU A 29 -9.57 -25.62 -1.48
CA LEU A 29 -8.38 -26.27 -0.90
C LEU A 29 -8.52 -26.53 0.60
N ASP A 30 -9.53 -25.93 1.25
CA ASP A 30 -9.80 -26.10 2.68
C ASP A 30 -10.70 -27.33 2.96
N VAL A 31 -11.15 -28.02 1.90
CA VAL A 31 -11.96 -29.23 2.04
C VAL A 31 -11.22 -30.48 1.51
N PRO A 32 -11.53 -31.66 2.07
CA PRO A 32 -10.92 -32.90 1.58
C PRO A 32 -11.16 -33.11 0.07
N PRO A 33 -10.14 -33.49 -0.72
CA PRO A 33 -10.28 -33.66 -2.17
C PRO A 33 -11.34 -34.68 -2.58
N GLU A 34 -11.61 -35.70 -1.75
CA GLU A 34 -12.63 -36.71 -1.95
C GLU A 34 -14.06 -36.16 -1.90
N TRP A 35 -14.27 -34.99 -1.33
CA TRP A 35 -15.57 -34.29 -1.31
C TRP A 35 -15.82 -33.51 -2.61
N LEU A 36 -14.74 -33.31 -3.38
CA LEU A 36 -14.79 -32.61 -4.67
C LEU A 36 -14.86 -33.63 -5.79
N GLY A 37 -15.65 -33.38 -6.81
CA GLY A 37 -15.66 -34.23 -8.02
C GLY A 37 -14.36 -34.11 -8.80
N ARG A 38 -13.90 -35.19 -9.42
CA ARG A 38 -12.67 -35.19 -10.26
C ARG A 38 -12.72 -34.15 -11.37
N GLU A 39 -13.88 -33.95 -11.95
CA GLU A 39 -14.11 -32.95 -13.00
C GLU A 39 -13.93 -31.53 -12.48
N PHE A 40 -14.39 -31.23 -11.26
CA PHE A 40 -14.20 -29.94 -10.63
C PHE A 40 -12.72 -29.61 -10.44
N ILE A 41 -11.92 -30.58 -9.94
CA ILE A 41 -10.47 -30.42 -9.74
C ILE A 41 -9.77 -30.22 -11.08
N ALA A 42 -10.12 -31.04 -12.10
CA ALA A 42 -9.50 -30.94 -13.43
C ALA A 42 -9.81 -29.57 -14.09
N GLU A 43 -11.02 -29.05 -13.89
CA GLU A 43 -11.39 -27.74 -14.41
C GLU A 43 -10.65 -26.60 -13.68
N ALA A 44 -10.49 -26.70 -12.36
CA ALA A 44 -9.69 -25.77 -11.58
C ALA A 44 -8.22 -25.75 -12.05
N ASP A 45 -7.61 -26.92 -12.24
CA ASP A 45 -6.23 -27.03 -12.70
C ASP A 45 -6.06 -26.50 -14.14
N LYS A 46 -7.01 -26.78 -15.02
CA LYS A 46 -7.04 -26.22 -16.36
C LYS A 46 -7.12 -24.70 -16.34
N LEU A 47 -7.99 -24.13 -15.53
CA LEU A 47 -8.11 -22.68 -15.42
C LEU A 47 -6.86 -22.06 -14.81
N LYS A 48 -6.25 -22.71 -13.81
CA LYS A 48 -4.98 -22.29 -13.23
C LYS A 48 -3.87 -22.19 -14.26
N ALA A 49 -3.80 -23.17 -15.16
CA ALA A 49 -2.77 -23.21 -16.21
C ALA A 49 -3.02 -22.21 -17.34
N THR A 50 -4.27 -21.86 -17.63
CA THR A 50 -4.65 -21.01 -18.77
C THR A 50 -4.95 -19.56 -18.38
N ASN A 51 -5.48 -19.34 -17.18
CA ASN A 51 -5.83 -18.02 -16.67
C ASN A 51 -5.77 -18.00 -15.14
N GLU A 52 -4.56 -17.86 -14.61
CA GLU A 52 -4.31 -17.87 -13.16
C GLU A 52 -5.13 -16.81 -12.40
N ARG A 53 -5.35 -15.64 -12.99
CA ARG A 53 -6.15 -14.58 -12.37
C ARG A 53 -7.62 -15.00 -12.20
N ALA A 54 -8.21 -15.58 -13.23
CA ALA A 54 -9.58 -16.11 -13.15
C ALA A 54 -9.65 -17.27 -12.14
N TYR A 55 -8.64 -18.16 -12.11
CA TYR A 55 -8.54 -19.22 -11.12
C TYR A 55 -8.51 -18.68 -9.69
N ARG A 56 -7.65 -17.70 -9.40
CA ARG A 56 -7.56 -17.07 -8.07
C ARG A 56 -8.90 -16.48 -7.63
N HIS A 57 -9.61 -15.84 -8.54
CA HIS A 57 -10.94 -15.29 -8.24
C HIS A 57 -12.00 -16.38 -8.08
N MET A 58 -12.12 -17.28 -9.03
CA MET A 58 -13.25 -18.24 -9.10
C MET A 58 -13.10 -19.40 -8.11
N TYR A 59 -11.89 -19.86 -7.85
CA TYR A 59 -11.62 -21.05 -7.04
C TYR A 59 -11.03 -20.74 -5.67
N LEU A 60 -10.23 -19.67 -5.53
CA LEU A 60 -9.66 -19.27 -4.24
C LEU A 60 -10.45 -18.15 -3.55
N GLY A 61 -11.46 -17.58 -4.22
CA GLY A 61 -12.27 -16.50 -3.65
C GLY A 61 -11.51 -15.18 -3.46
N GLU A 62 -10.42 -14.98 -4.21
CA GLU A 62 -9.63 -13.75 -4.10
C GLU A 62 -10.28 -12.59 -4.85
N ILE A 63 -10.10 -11.40 -4.30
CA ILE A 63 -10.45 -10.14 -4.96
C ILE A 63 -9.34 -9.83 -5.95
N THR A 64 -9.55 -10.15 -7.22
CA THR A 64 -8.52 -9.99 -8.25
C THR A 64 -8.54 -8.63 -8.96
N GLY A 65 -9.46 -7.76 -8.57
CA GLY A 65 -9.66 -6.44 -9.18
C GLY A 65 -10.28 -6.50 -10.58
N THR A 66 -10.49 -5.34 -11.18
CA THR A 66 -11.05 -5.20 -12.55
C THR A 66 -9.99 -5.37 -13.64
N GLY A 67 -8.73 -5.47 -13.28
CA GLY A 67 -7.57 -5.41 -14.19
C GLY A 67 -6.91 -4.04 -14.19
N GLY A 68 -7.54 -3.06 -13.58
CA GLY A 68 -7.00 -1.72 -13.44
C GLY A 68 -6.25 -1.46 -12.14
N ASN A 69 -6.13 -2.45 -11.25
CA ASN A 69 -5.42 -2.27 -10.00
C ASN A 69 -3.96 -1.88 -10.24
N VAL A 70 -3.55 -0.80 -9.58
CA VAL A 70 -2.18 -0.30 -9.67
C VAL A 70 -1.21 -1.25 -8.96
N PHE A 71 -1.61 -1.83 -7.84
CA PHE A 71 -0.77 -2.74 -7.04
C PHE A 71 -1.25 -4.18 -7.16
N GLY A 72 -0.46 -5.01 -7.84
CA GLY A 72 -0.72 -6.46 -7.98
C GLY A 72 0.04 -7.33 -6.96
N ASN A 73 0.91 -6.70 -6.15
CA ASN A 73 1.84 -7.35 -5.23
C ASN A 73 1.43 -7.22 -3.75
N LEU A 74 0.13 -7.04 -3.48
CA LEU A 74 -0.41 -6.90 -2.12
C LEU A 74 -0.63 -8.26 -1.46
N THR A 75 -0.33 -8.35 -0.18
CA THR A 75 -0.69 -9.47 0.70
C THR A 75 -1.39 -8.94 1.94
N LEU A 76 -2.70 -9.20 2.04
CA LEU A 76 -3.48 -8.83 3.21
C LEU A 76 -3.40 -9.97 4.24
N ARG A 77 -2.68 -9.76 5.34
CA ARG A 77 -2.58 -10.71 6.43
C ARG A 77 -2.18 -10.03 7.74
N LYS A 78 -2.44 -10.72 8.84
CA LYS A 78 -1.91 -10.30 10.13
C LYS A 78 -0.37 -10.32 10.12
N ILE A 79 0.24 -9.26 10.66
CA ILE A 79 1.68 -9.18 10.89
C ILE A 79 1.92 -9.61 12.34
N GLN A 80 2.70 -10.67 12.53
CA GLN A 80 2.96 -11.20 13.86
C GLN A 80 3.95 -10.30 14.63
N PRO A 81 3.82 -10.17 15.96
CA PRO A 81 4.73 -9.37 16.78
C PRO A 81 6.21 -9.72 16.56
N GLU A 82 6.51 -11.01 16.42
CA GLU A 82 7.86 -11.52 16.23
C GLU A 82 8.47 -11.10 14.87
N GLU A 83 7.63 -10.84 13.87
CA GLU A 83 8.08 -10.27 12.58
C GLU A 83 8.52 -8.83 12.78
N ILE A 84 7.75 -8.05 13.57
CA ILE A 84 8.02 -6.63 13.82
C ILE A 84 9.30 -6.46 14.65
N GLU A 85 9.52 -7.30 15.65
CA GLU A 85 10.70 -7.28 16.50
C GLU A 85 12.01 -7.51 15.73
N ARG A 86 11.96 -8.21 14.61
CA ARG A 86 13.10 -8.46 13.72
C ARG A 86 13.39 -7.32 12.74
N MET A 87 12.52 -6.33 12.68
CA MET A 87 12.65 -5.20 11.78
C MET A 87 13.57 -4.13 12.40
N GLU A 88 14.62 -3.77 11.68
CA GLU A 88 15.66 -2.87 12.19
C GLU A 88 15.45 -1.40 11.77
N ARG A 89 14.75 -1.17 10.67
CA ARG A 89 14.60 0.15 10.09
C ARG A 89 13.13 0.46 9.80
N PHE A 90 12.74 1.63 10.26
CA PHE A 90 11.40 2.15 10.06
C PHE A 90 11.43 3.41 9.20
N TYR A 91 10.40 3.54 8.39
CA TYR A 91 10.22 4.64 7.45
C TYR A 91 8.87 5.29 7.74
N CYS A 92 8.88 6.59 8.02
CA CYS A 92 7.67 7.32 8.33
C CYS A 92 7.42 8.40 7.29
N GLY A 93 6.20 8.48 6.80
CA GLY A 93 5.74 9.49 5.86
C GLY A 93 4.55 10.27 6.42
N LEU A 94 4.38 11.46 5.92
CA LEU A 94 3.23 12.31 6.21
C LEU A 94 2.81 13.05 4.94
N ASP A 95 1.59 12.81 4.52
CA ASP A 95 0.89 13.59 3.52
C ASP A 95 -0.08 14.52 4.22
N PHE A 96 0.01 15.83 3.92
CA PHE A 96 -0.85 16.82 4.55
C PHE A 96 -2.18 16.91 3.81
N GLY A 97 -3.27 16.73 4.53
CA GLY A 97 -4.61 16.97 4.01
C GLY A 97 -4.92 18.45 3.81
N PHE A 98 -5.74 18.75 2.83
CA PHE A 98 -6.27 20.08 2.60
C PHE A 98 -7.79 20.09 2.71
N ALA A 99 -8.37 21.03 3.44
CA ALA A 99 -9.80 21.20 3.65
C ALA A 99 -10.49 19.93 4.18
N THR A 100 -11.04 19.10 3.32
CA THR A 100 -11.75 17.85 3.66
C THR A 100 -10.88 16.61 3.53
N ASP A 101 -9.70 16.76 2.93
CA ASP A 101 -8.77 15.64 2.75
C ASP A 101 -8.08 15.29 4.08
N PRO A 102 -7.80 14.02 4.31
CA PRO A 102 -7.17 13.59 5.54
C PRO A 102 -5.66 13.86 5.56
N ASP A 103 -5.15 14.25 6.72
CA ASP A 103 -3.74 14.07 7.00
C ASP A 103 -3.45 12.59 7.13
N ALA A 104 -2.50 12.08 6.36
CA ALA A 104 -2.15 10.67 6.33
C ALA A 104 -0.70 10.46 6.77
N PHE A 105 -0.52 9.99 8.00
CA PHE A 105 0.77 9.48 8.48
C PHE A 105 0.82 7.97 8.28
N THR A 106 1.94 7.47 7.77
CA THR A 106 2.17 6.03 7.62
C THR A 106 3.55 5.62 8.14
N ARG A 107 3.61 4.45 8.79
CA ARG A 107 4.88 3.86 9.25
C ARG A 107 5.09 2.50 8.62
N TRP A 108 6.27 2.31 8.06
CA TRP A 108 6.64 1.14 7.28
C TRP A 108 7.94 0.52 7.77
N ALA A 109 8.09 -0.79 7.54
CA ALA A 109 9.38 -1.47 7.54
C ALA A 109 9.65 -2.06 6.15
N TYR A 110 10.92 -2.09 5.75
CA TYR A 110 11.32 -2.59 4.44
C TYR A 110 12.42 -3.63 4.57
N ASP A 111 12.10 -4.86 4.22
CA ASP A 111 13.09 -5.92 4.07
C ASP A 111 13.72 -5.83 2.67
N LYS A 112 14.97 -5.38 2.63
CA LYS A 112 15.73 -5.20 1.38
C LYS A 112 16.05 -6.53 0.68
N LYS A 113 16.15 -7.63 1.44
CA LYS A 113 16.54 -8.94 0.91
C LYS A 113 15.40 -9.55 0.12
N SER A 114 14.22 -9.59 0.69
CA SER A 114 13.00 -10.08 0.01
C SER A 114 12.33 -9.00 -0.83
N ARG A 115 12.76 -7.74 -0.72
CA ARG A 115 12.10 -6.56 -1.29
C ARG A 115 10.65 -6.46 -0.85
N THR A 116 10.38 -6.76 0.42
CA THR A 116 9.02 -6.75 0.98
C THR A 116 8.83 -5.56 1.89
N LEU A 117 7.73 -4.84 1.70
CA LEU A 117 7.31 -3.71 2.49
C LEU A 117 6.20 -4.13 3.47
N TYR A 118 6.26 -3.68 4.71
CA TYR A 118 5.29 -3.99 5.76
C TYR A 118 4.66 -2.72 6.30
N ALA A 119 3.32 -2.63 6.25
CA ALA A 119 2.55 -1.53 6.85
C ALA A 119 2.39 -1.75 8.35
N LEU A 120 2.97 -0.89 9.18
CA LEU A 120 3.05 -1.10 10.64
C LEU A 120 2.13 -0.23 11.46
N ASP A 121 1.91 1.02 11.04
CA ASP A 121 1.05 1.97 11.77
C ASP A 121 0.56 3.06 10.84
N GLU A 122 -0.58 3.66 11.17
CA GLU A 122 -1.15 4.78 10.45
C GLU A 122 -1.86 5.76 11.39
N TYR A 123 -1.91 7.02 10.97
CA TYR A 123 -2.89 7.99 11.42
C TYR A 123 -3.55 8.61 10.19
N TYR A 124 -4.86 8.66 10.17
CA TYR A 124 -5.63 9.08 9.00
C TYR A 124 -6.88 9.82 9.46
N SER A 125 -6.90 11.14 9.32
CA SER A 125 -8.02 11.97 9.78
C SER A 125 -8.05 13.31 9.06
N PRO A 126 -9.19 13.82 8.66
CA PRO A 126 -9.31 15.17 8.12
C PRO A 126 -9.39 16.23 9.23
N GLY A 127 -9.12 17.48 8.86
CA GLY A 127 -9.44 18.67 9.68
C GLY A 127 -8.63 18.79 10.96
N ASN A 128 -7.39 18.33 10.99
CA ASN A 128 -6.56 18.37 12.19
C ASN A 128 -5.89 19.74 12.38
N SER A 129 -5.69 20.12 13.65
CA SER A 129 -4.72 21.15 13.99
C SER A 129 -3.30 20.63 13.88
N ILE A 130 -2.33 21.52 13.66
CA ILE A 130 -0.91 21.16 13.61
C ILE A 130 -0.44 20.51 14.92
N ASP A 131 -1.01 20.89 16.06
CA ASP A 131 -0.71 20.29 17.36
C ASP A 131 -1.14 18.83 17.41
N ARG A 132 -2.30 18.52 16.84
CA ARG A 132 -2.80 17.14 16.76
C ARG A 132 -1.92 16.30 15.84
N ILE A 133 -1.59 16.79 14.65
CA ILE A 133 -0.70 16.11 13.71
C ILE A 133 0.66 15.83 14.37
N ALA A 134 1.26 16.83 15.02
CA ALA A 134 2.55 16.70 15.69
C ALA A 134 2.49 15.65 16.82
N SER A 135 1.45 15.69 17.64
CA SER A 135 1.25 14.70 18.72
C SER A 135 1.16 13.28 18.19
N GLU A 136 0.41 13.05 17.11
CA GLU A 136 0.28 11.74 16.49
C GLU A 136 1.58 11.27 15.84
N CYS A 137 2.34 12.18 15.21
CA CYS A 137 3.67 11.89 14.66
C CYS A 137 4.65 11.50 15.78
N VAL A 138 4.74 12.27 16.87
CA VAL A 138 5.64 11.97 18.00
C VAL A 138 5.29 10.60 18.62
N LYS A 139 4.01 10.33 18.81
CA LYS A 139 3.51 9.08 19.39
C LYS A 139 3.91 7.85 18.55
N ARG A 140 3.86 7.95 17.21
CA ARG A 140 4.05 6.83 16.30
C ARG A 140 5.47 6.68 15.75
N ALA A 141 6.10 7.81 15.44
CA ALA A 141 7.46 7.81 14.89
C ALA A 141 8.53 7.84 15.99
N GLY A 142 8.22 8.36 17.17
CA GLY A 142 9.22 8.56 18.21
C GLY A 142 10.34 9.49 17.73
N ARG A 143 11.55 8.94 17.55
CA ARG A 143 12.71 9.66 17.05
C ARG A 143 12.99 9.44 15.56
N ASP A 144 12.23 8.58 14.91
CA ASP A 144 12.40 8.29 13.49
C ASP A 144 12.11 9.56 12.65
N VAL A 145 12.75 9.64 11.49
CA VAL A 145 12.54 10.74 10.56
C VAL A 145 11.18 10.60 9.91
N VAL A 146 10.36 11.64 10.00
CA VAL A 146 9.07 11.75 9.29
C VAL A 146 9.29 12.56 8.02
N ARG A 147 9.17 11.91 6.87
CA ARG A 147 9.25 12.56 5.57
C ARG A 147 7.88 13.09 5.17
N CYS A 148 7.84 14.41 5.00
CA CYS A 148 6.59 15.14 4.76
C CYS A 148 6.52 15.65 3.32
N ASP A 149 5.30 15.81 2.82
CA ASP A 149 5.10 16.62 1.63
C ASP A 149 5.81 17.97 1.76
N SER A 150 6.56 18.36 0.74
CA SER A 150 7.32 19.62 0.72
C SER A 150 6.54 20.81 0.15
N ALA A 151 5.28 20.63 -0.23
CA ALA A 151 4.44 21.70 -0.78
C ALA A 151 4.24 22.85 0.21
N ASP A 152 4.18 22.57 1.53
CA ASP A 152 4.12 23.57 2.56
C ASP A 152 5.31 23.49 3.55
N PRO A 153 6.40 24.22 3.30
CA PRO A 153 7.56 24.28 4.20
C PRO A 153 7.23 24.84 5.60
N ARG A 154 6.14 25.61 5.75
CA ARG A 154 5.72 26.17 7.04
C ARG A 154 5.22 25.06 7.95
N MET A 155 4.41 24.15 7.44
CA MET A 155 3.92 23.00 8.20
C MET A 155 5.09 22.15 8.71
N ILE A 156 6.11 21.91 7.89
CA ILE A 156 7.32 21.19 8.29
C ILE A 156 8.06 21.91 9.42
N SER A 157 8.19 23.24 9.33
CA SER A 157 8.82 24.05 10.39
C SER A 157 8.02 24.00 11.69
N GLU A 158 6.70 24.04 11.62
CA GLU A 158 5.82 23.93 12.78
C GLU A 158 5.88 22.54 13.44
N LEU A 159 5.98 21.47 12.66
CA LEU A 159 6.20 20.11 13.17
C LEU A 159 7.52 20.00 13.92
N ARG A 160 8.61 20.57 13.37
CA ARG A 160 9.93 20.60 14.05
C ARG A 160 9.90 21.33 15.39
N ARG A 161 9.21 22.45 15.47
CA ARG A 161 9.00 23.21 16.73
C ARG A 161 8.29 22.37 17.80
N ARG A 162 7.49 21.37 17.37
CA ARG A 162 6.75 20.43 18.22
C ARG A 162 7.45 19.09 18.40
N SER A 163 8.77 19.08 18.23
CA SER A 163 9.64 17.91 18.45
C SER A 163 9.46 16.74 17.47
N VAL A 164 8.79 16.96 16.32
CA VAL A 164 8.77 15.98 15.24
C VAL A 164 10.07 16.10 14.43
N ASN A 165 10.75 14.98 14.19
CA ASN A 165 11.93 14.94 13.31
C ASN A 165 11.48 15.00 11.83
N ALA A 166 10.87 16.11 11.43
CA ALA A 166 10.23 16.28 10.13
C ALA A 166 11.21 16.76 9.06
N VAL A 167 11.18 16.13 7.88
CA VAL A 167 12.00 16.50 6.72
C VAL A 167 11.11 16.53 5.49
N GLY A 168 11.20 17.61 4.69
CA GLY A 168 10.49 17.70 3.42
C GLY A 168 11.13 16.80 2.37
N VAL A 169 10.31 16.10 1.59
CA VAL A 169 10.78 15.27 0.46
C VAL A 169 11.25 16.14 -0.71
N LYS A 170 12.16 15.61 -1.51
CA LYS A 170 12.61 16.26 -2.75
C LYS A 170 11.70 15.82 -3.89
N LYS A 171 10.80 16.70 -4.31
CA LYS A 171 9.93 16.47 -5.47
C LYS A 171 10.63 16.94 -6.75
N GLY A 172 10.77 16.03 -7.72
CA GLY A 172 11.24 16.34 -9.06
C GLY A 172 10.23 15.92 -10.13
N PRO A 173 10.41 16.34 -11.38
CA PRO A 173 9.59 15.86 -12.50
C PRO A 173 9.56 14.32 -12.52
N GLY A 174 8.37 13.73 -12.68
CA GLY A 174 8.18 12.28 -12.71
C GLY A 174 8.35 11.55 -11.37
N SER A 175 8.51 12.26 -10.24
CA SER A 175 8.70 11.62 -8.92
C SER A 175 7.51 10.76 -8.49
N VAL A 176 6.29 11.12 -8.89
CA VAL A 176 5.08 10.32 -8.65
C VAL A 176 5.18 8.99 -9.37
N GLU A 177 5.37 9.04 -10.68
CA GLU A 177 5.45 7.86 -11.53
C GLU A 177 6.60 6.93 -11.11
N HIS A 178 7.77 7.51 -10.80
CA HIS A 178 8.92 6.74 -10.34
C HIS A 178 8.65 6.05 -9.00
N GLY A 179 8.05 6.75 -8.05
CA GLY A 179 7.67 6.18 -6.75
C GLY A 179 6.61 5.08 -6.87
N MET A 180 5.61 5.29 -7.74
CA MET A 180 4.58 4.28 -8.00
C MET A 180 5.17 3.02 -8.62
N ARG A 181 6.02 3.15 -9.65
CA ARG A 181 6.72 2.02 -10.26
C ARG A 181 7.59 1.28 -9.26
N TRP A 182 8.28 2.01 -8.39
CA TRP A 182 9.10 1.39 -7.35
C TRP A 182 8.26 0.52 -6.39
N LEU A 183 7.09 1.01 -5.95
CA LEU A 183 6.15 0.25 -5.12
C LEU A 183 5.60 -0.98 -5.85
N GLN A 184 5.26 -0.85 -7.13
CA GLN A 184 4.80 -1.96 -7.99
C GLN A 184 5.88 -3.04 -8.20
N ASP A 185 7.13 -2.63 -8.29
CA ASP A 185 8.29 -3.50 -8.51
C ASP A 185 8.75 -4.24 -7.23
N LEU A 186 8.15 -3.99 -6.07
CA LEU A 186 8.48 -4.69 -4.83
C LEU A 186 8.14 -6.19 -4.94
N GLY A 187 8.88 -7.02 -4.22
CA GLY A 187 8.57 -8.44 -4.08
C GLY A 187 7.23 -8.70 -3.38
N GLY A 188 6.79 -7.76 -2.52
CA GLY A 188 5.48 -7.79 -1.89
C GLY A 188 5.23 -6.58 -1.00
N ILE A 189 3.96 -6.25 -0.79
CA ILE A 189 3.50 -5.26 0.18
C ILE A 189 2.54 -5.97 1.13
N VAL A 190 2.96 -6.15 2.38
CA VAL A 190 2.17 -6.84 3.41
C VAL A 190 1.43 -5.80 4.24
N ILE A 191 0.12 -5.93 4.30
CA ILE A 191 -0.77 -5.01 5.01
C ILE A 191 -1.64 -5.80 5.98
N ASP A 192 -1.63 -5.42 7.25
CA ASP A 192 -2.55 -5.90 8.27
C ASP A 192 -3.73 -4.94 8.36
N ALA A 193 -4.85 -5.31 7.75
CA ALA A 193 -6.04 -4.44 7.67
C ALA A 193 -6.65 -4.11 9.04
N ALA A 194 -6.41 -4.92 10.07
CA ALA A 194 -6.83 -4.61 11.43
C ALA A 194 -5.96 -3.52 12.07
N ARG A 195 -4.70 -3.44 11.68
CA ARG A 195 -3.72 -2.47 12.16
C ARG A 195 -3.72 -1.17 11.36
N THR A 196 -3.85 -1.29 10.02
CA THR A 196 -3.74 -0.19 9.06
C THR A 196 -4.89 -0.23 8.05
N PRO A 197 -6.15 0.02 8.50
CA PRO A 197 -7.33 -0.11 7.66
C PRO A 197 -7.40 0.88 6.50
N ASN A 198 -6.86 2.10 6.66
CA ASN A 198 -6.88 3.09 5.59
C ASN A 198 -5.83 2.79 4.53
N ILE A 199 -4.62 2.36 4.93
CA ILE A 199 -3.62 1.85 3.99
C ILE A 199 -4.19 0.66 3.21
N ALA A 200 -4.83 -0.30 3.90
CA ALA A 200 -5.47 -1.45 3.25
C ALA A 200 -6.52 -1.01 2.25
N ARG A 201 -7.38 -0.05 2.61
CA ARG A 201 -8.44 0.48 1.74
C ARG A 201 -7.86 1.13 0.49
N GLU A 202 -6.91 2.04 0.64
CA GLU A 202 -6.36 2.78 -0.50
C GLU A 202 -5.56 1.85 -1.42
N PHE A 203 -4.60 1.08 -0.89
CA PHE A 203 -3.79 0.19 -1.73
C PHE A 203 -4.59 -0.86 -2.49
N THR A 204 -5.65 -1.42 -1.89
CA THR A 204 -6.48 -2.44 -2.55
C THR A 204 -7.43 -1.86 -3.58
N ARG A 205 -7.82 -0.58 -3.45
CA ARG A 205 -8.81 0.07 -4.31
C ARG A 205 -8.21 1.00 -5.34
N TYR A 206 -6.90 1.24 -5.29
CA TYR A 206 -6.26 2.17 -6.20
C TYR A 206 -6.14 1.56 -7.58
N GLU A 207 -6.95 2.07 -8.49
CA GLU A 207 -7.04 1.62 -9.88
C GLU A 207 -6.57 2.74 -10.82
N TYR A 208 -6.00 2.39 -11.96
CA TYR A 208 -5.68 3.33 -13.02
C TYR A 208 -6.94 4.10 -13.47
N GLN A 209 -6.75 5.28 -14.02
CA GLN A 209 -7.83 6.04 -14.61
C GLN A 209 -8.46 5.28 -15.78
N GLN A 210 -9.73 5.58 -16.07
CA GLN A 210 -10.42 5.05 -17.24
C GLN A 210 -10.69 6.16 -18.24
N ASP A 211 -10.54 5.83 -19.53
CA ASP A 211 -10.98 6.70 -20.62
C ASP A 211 -12.52 6.76 -20.68
N ARG A 212 -13.05 7.58 -21.60
CA ARG A 212 -14.51 7.71 -21.83
C ARG A 212 -15.20 6.43 -22.30
N HIS A 213 -14.44 5.42 -22.69
CA HIS A 213 -14.93 4.11 -23.13
C HIS A 213 -14.82 3.04 -22.05
N GLY A 214 -14.30 3.41 -20.84
CA GLY A 214 -14.12 2.50 -19.73
C GLY A 214 -12.83 1.66 -19.78
N ASN A 215 -11.91 1.94 -20.69
CA ASN A 215 -10.61 1.28 -20.76
C ASN A 215 -9.64 1.93 -19.78
N PHE A 216 -8.86 1.13 -19.08
CA PHE A 216 -7.81 1.66 -18.21
C PHE A 216 -6.68 2.27 -19.03
N ILE A 217 -6.28 3.48 -18.64
CA ILE A 217 -5.14 4.20 -19.19
C ILE A 217 -4.02 4.27 -18.14
N ALA A 218 -2.78 4.36 -18.57
CA ALA A 218 -1.61 4.33 -17.66
C ALA A 218 -1.43 5.67 -16.91
N GLU A 219 -2.50 6.16 -16.30
CA GLU A 219 -2.54 7.37 -15.50
C GLU A 219 -3.04 7.05 -14.08
N TYR A 220 -2.39 7.65 -13.07
CA TYR A 220 -2.77 7.50 -11.68
C TYR A 220 -3.82 8.54 -11.30
N PRO A 221 -4.94 8.17 -10.64
CA PRO A 221 -5.90 9.15 -10.16
C PRO A 221 -5.31 9.96 -9.00
N ASP A 222 -5.62 11.26 -8.99
CA ASP A 222 -5.24 12.17 -7.89
C ASP A 222 -6.36 12.25 -6.84
N LYS A 223 -6.73 11.09 -6.31
CA LYS A 223 -7.75 10.94 -5.25
C LYS A 223 -7.58 9.61 -4.54
N ASP A 224 -8.00 9.55 -3.27
CA ASP A 224 -7.94 8.34 -2.43
C ASP A 224 -6.53 7.70 -2.41
N ASN A 225 -5.48 8.54 -2.40
CA ASN A 225 -4.07 8.15 -2.51
C ASN A 225 -3.19 8.68 -1.37
N HIS A 226 -3.78 9.25 -0.31
CA HIS A 226 -3.03 9.91 0.77
C HIS A 226 -2.05 8.98 1.49
N SER A 227 -2.47 7.74 1.81
CA SER A 227 -1.58 6.74 2.40
C SER A 227 -0.52 6.26 1.41
N ILE A 228 -0.84 6.25 0.11
CA ILE A 228 0.09 5.88 -0.96
C ILE A 228 1.15 6.95 -1.12
N ASP A 229 0.76 8.22 -1.14
CA ASP A 229 1.68 9.34 -1.22
C ASP A 229 2.54 9.44 0.04
N SER A 230 1.96 9.28 1.22
CA SER A 230 2.69 9.16 2.47
C SER A 230 3.72 8.02 2.44
N ALA A 231 3.38 6.85 1.88
CA ALA A 231 4.31 5.74 1.69
C ALA A 231 5.47 6.10 0.75
N ARG A 232 5.18 6.76 -0.37
CA ARG A 232 6.20 7.23 -1.31
C ARG A 232 7.15 8.23 -0.64
N TYR A 233 6.63 9.13 0.18
CA TYR A 233 7.46 10.06 0.95
C TYR A 233 8.32 9.32 1.97
N ALA A 234 7.74 8.42 2.75
CA ALA A 234 8.47 7.60 3.72
C ALA A 234 9.70 6.92 3.10
N LEU A 235 9.53 6.39 1.89
CA LEU A 235 10.51 5.57 1.18
C LEU A 235 11.37 6.33 0.18
N GLU A 236 11.31 7.67 0.15
CA GLU A 236 12.06 8.52 -0.79
C GLU A 236 13.53 8.13 -0.93
N ALA A 237 14.21 7.86 0.20
CA ALA A 237 15.62 7.52 0.20
C ALA A 237 15.91 6.16 -0.48
N GLU A 238 15.02 5.19 -0.33
CA GLU A 238 15.14 3.87 -0.96
C GLU A 238 14.77 3.93 -2.46
N ILE A 239 13.78 4.73 -2.80
CA ILE A 239 13.38 5.01 -4.19
C ILE A 239 14.52 5.69 -4.94
N GLY A 240 15.15 6.72 -4.35
CA GLY A 240 16.25 7.47 -4.94
C GLY A 240 17.55 6.67 -5.09
N ALA A 241 17.82 5.75 -4.17
CA ALA A 241 19.04 4.92 -4.22
C ALA A 241 19.08 4.00 -5.46
N LYS A 242 17.93 3.58 -5.96
CA LYS A 242 17.84 2.75 -7.18
C LYS A 242 18.21 3.56 -8.44
N GLN A 243 18.00 4.86 -8.46
CA GLN A 243 18.39 5.71 -9.61
C GLN A 243 19.91 5.82 -9.74
N LEU A 244 20.63 5.89 -8.64
CA LEU A 244 22.11 6.02 -8.66
C LEU A 244 22.82 4.71 -9.05
N GLY A 245 22.15 3.54 -8.87
CA GLY A 245 22.69 2.23 -9.22
C GLY A 245 22.58 1.87 -10.71
N THR A 246 21.83 2.61 -11.50
CA THR A 246 21.59 2.36 -12.93
C THR A 246 22.39 3.26 -13.88
N MET A 247 23.28 4.11 -13.37
CA MET A 247 24.24 4.79 -14.24
C MET A 247 25.28 3.75 -14.72
N ASP A 248 25.05 3.29 -15.95
CA ASP A 248 25.90 2.35 -16.65
C ASP A 248 27.35 2.92 -16.74
N ARG A 249 28.30 2.18 -16.18
CA ARG A 249 29.73 2.51 -16.27
C ARG A 249 30.32 2.39 -17.70
N ARG A 250 29.51 2.11 -18.69
CA ARG A 250 29.94 1.95 -20.09
C ARG A 250 30.09 3.26 -20.88
N GLY A 251 29.88 4.42 -20.22
CA GLY A 251 30.00 5.74 -20.85
C GLY A 251 31.36 6.45 -20.70
N PHE A 252 32.33 5.89 -19.99
CA PHE A 252 33.66 6.45 -19.92
C PHE A 252 34.61 5.52 -20.69
N GLY A 253 34.63 5.71 -22.02
CA GLY A 253 35.70 5.22 -22.87
C GLY A 253 37.01 5.94 -22.53
N LEU A 254 37.97 5.20 -22.07
CA LEU A 254 39.42 5.38 -22.25
C LEU A 254 39.96 4.08 -22.77
#